data_58366f580df578cd9184df5dd165010c
#
_entry.id   58366f580df578cd9184df5dd165010c
#
_cell.length_a   1.000
_cell.length_b   1.000
_cell.length_c   1.000
_cell.angle_alpha   90.00
_cell.angle_beta   90.00
_cell.angle_gamma   90.00
#
_symmetry.space_group_name_H-M   'P 1'
#
loop_
_entity.id
_entity.type
_entity.pdbx_description
1 polymer ?
#
loop_
_entity_poly.entity_id
_entity_poly.type
_entity_poly.pdbx_seq_one_letter_code
_entity_poly.pdbx_strand_id
1 'polypeptide(L)'
;LRPLMRVSLPGIARSGPGFAFRFSGETVPAWPGETLAAALTSAGHLALSTNGPDERRGVYCGMGACGECTVLVNGRSQRACMVAAAPDLVVEPMPRRAVPTPAAPTPAARHLACDLLVVGAGPAGLAAAAAAAGLSVIIIDERSKAGGQYFKQPGTGFALTPAALDGQYREGAALIGNVAASPAQLLAGRTAWSAQRDGERIVVETSGADGPARITAARLIIATGATEKPWPMPGWMLPGVMTTGAA
;
A
#
# COMPACT_ATOMS: atom_id res chain seq x y z
N LEU A 1 -23.10 -13.09 12.05
CA LEU A 1 -22.85 -12.10 11.01
C LEU A 1 -22.73 -12.85 9.68
N ARG A 2 -23.49 -12.46 8.64
CA ARG A 2 -23.29 -13.01 7.29
C ARG A 2 -21.89 -12.61 6.82
N PRO A 3 -21.13 -13.52 6.16
CA PRO A 3 -19.86 -13.14 5.57
C PRO A 3 -20.09 -11.98 4.61
N LEU A 4 -19.24 -10.97 4.68
CA LEU A 4 -19.30 -9.84 3.76
C LEU A 4 -19.03 -10.37 2.35
N MET A 5 -19.98 -10.20 1.46
CA MET A 5 -19.87 -10.72 0.09
C MET A 5 -18.86 -9.90 -0.71
N ARG A 6 -18.02 -10.61 -1.45
CA ARG A 6 -17.16 -9.96 -2.46
C ARG A 6 -18.03 -9.37 -3.57
N VAL A 7 -17.86 -8.09 -3.83
CA VAL A 7 -18.63 -7.36 -4.84
C VAL A 7 -18.06 -7.65 -6.22
N SER A 8 -18.94 -7.84 -7.21
CA SER A 8 -18.57 -7.88 -8.63
C SER A 8 -18.84 -6.51 -9.25
N LEU A 9 -17.85 -5.96 -9.92
CA LEU A 9 -17.96 -4.67 -10.61
C LEU A 9 -17.91 -4.87 -12.13
N PRO A 10 -18.67 -4.08 -12.90
CA PRO A 10 -18.56 -4.11 -14.36
C PRO A 10 -17.12 -3.86 -14.82
N GLY A 11 -16.66 -4.66 -15.77
CA GLY A 11 -15.31 -4.52 -16.34
C GLY A 11 -14.16 -5.03 -15.47
N ILE A 12 -14.44 -5.56 -14.28
CA ILE A 12 -13.43 -6.12 -13.37
C ILE A 12 -13.83 -7.54 -13.02
N ALA A 13 -13.10 -8.53 -13.53
CA ALA A 13 -13.28 -9.94 -13.22
C ALA A 13 -12.04 -10.49 -12.49
N ARG A 14 -12.25 -11.40 -11.55
CA ARG A 14 -11.15 -12.13 -10.94
C ARG A 14 -10.48 -13.02 -11.96
N SER A 15 -9.17 -12.99 -12.01
CA SER A 15 -8.37 -13.86 -12.86
C SER A 15 -7.64 -14.91 -12.00
N GLY A 16 -7.60 -16.14 -12.49
CA GLY A 16 -6.91 -17.25 -11.86
C GLY A 16 -7.72 -17.93 -10.74
N PRO A 17 -7.21 -19.07 -10.27
CA PRO A 17 -7.80 -19.83 -9.18
C PRO A 17 -7.65 -19.10 -7.85
N GLY A 18 -8.61 -19.28 -6.96
CA GLY A 18 -8.49 -18.92 -5.55
C GLY A 18 -7.41 -19.76 -4.88
N PHE A 19 -6.90 -19.23 -3.79
CA PHE A 19 -6.00 -19.92 -2.89
C PHE A 19 -6.44 -19.70 -1.44
N ALA A 20 -5.71 -20.22 -0.48
CA ALA A 20 -5.98 -20.01 0.93
C ALA A 20 -4.70 -19.66 1.68
N PHE A 21 -4.86 -18.96 2.80
CA PHE A 21 -3.84 -18.73 3.80
C PHE A 21 -4.41 -19.04 5.19
N ARG A 22 -3.61 -18.97 6.23
CA ARG A 22 -4.05 -19.24 7.60
C ARG A 22 -4.16 -17.96 8.41
N PHE A 23 -5.28 -17.83 9.15
CA PHE A 23 -5.48 -16.75 10.13
C PHE A 23 -5.96 -17.36 11.46
N SER A 24 -5.18 -17.18 12.53
CA SER A 24 -5.46 -17.80 13.84
C SER A 24 -5.73 -19.31 13.76
N GLY A 25 -5.00 -20.03 12.91
CA GLY A 25 -5.20 -21.45 12.69
C GLY A 25 -6.34 -21.81 11.73
N GLU A 26 -7.23 -20.91 11.39
CA GLU A 26 -8.31 -21.11 10.43
C GLU A 26 -7.84 -20.90 8.98
N THR A 27 -8.45 -21.61 8.04
CA THR A 27 -8.18 -21.47 6.61
C THR A 27 -9.05 -20.36 6.02
N VAL A 28 -8.42 -19.32 5.44
CA VAL A 28 -9.10 -18.16 4.86
C VAL A 28 -8.94 -18.18 3.35
N PRO A 29 -10.05 -18.22 2.58
CA PRO A 29 -9.99 -18.17 1.12
C PRO A 29 -9.65 -16.77 0.62
N ALA A 30 -8.79 -16.70 -0.38
CA ALA A 30 -8.36 -15.46 -1.02
C ALA A 30 -8.18 -15.64 -2.53
N TRP A 31 -8.09 -14.54 -3.25
CA TRP A 31 -7.82 -14.50 -4.68
C TRP A 31 -6.60 -13.61 -4.99
N PRO A 32 -5.92 -13.85 -6.10
CA PRO A 32 -4.84 -12.99 -6.53
C PRO A 32 -5.31 -11.51 -6.60
N GLY A 33 -4.47 -10.59 -6.10
CA GLY A 33 -4.76 -9.16 -6.07
C GLY A 33 -5.54 -8.65 -4.86
N GLU A 34 -6.08 -9.53 -4.02
CA GLU A 34 -6.67 -9.12 -2.75
C GLU A 34 -5.57 -8.76 -1.74
N THR A 35 -5.87 -7.80 -0.85
CA THR A 35 -5.05 -7.60 0.35
C THR A 35 -5.48 -8.57 1.46
N LEU A 36 -4.62 -8.80 2.45
CA LEU A 36 -5.02 -9.57 3.63
C LEU A 36 -6.26 -8.97 4.31
N ALA A 37 -6.36 -7.63 4.39
CA ALA A 37 -7.53 -6.95 4.93
C ALA A 37 -8.81 -7.30 4.16
N ALA A 38 -8.78 -7.25 2.82
CA ALA A 38 -9.94 -7.58 1.99
C ALA A 38 -10.36 -9.05 2.14
N ALA A 39 -9.40 -9.97 2.11
CA ALA A 39 -9.68 -11.40 2.25
C ALA A 39 -10.25 -11.73 3.65
N LEU A 40 -9.64 -11.21 4.73
CA LEU A 40 -10.09 -11.41 6.10
C LEU A 40 -11.49 -10.83 6.33
N THR A 41 -11.73 -9.60 5.90
CA THR A 41 -13.04 -8.94 6.02
C THR A 41 -14.12 -9.73 5.26
N SER A 42 -13.82 -10.19 4.05
CA SER A 42 -14.75 -11.01 3.24
C SER A 42 -15.07 -12.37 3.88
N ALA A 43 -14.14 -12.92 4.64
CA ALA A 43 -14.34 -14.15 5.41
C ALA A 43 -15.03 -13.92 6.76
N GLY A 44 -15.34 -12.66 7.13
CA GLY A 44 -16.01 -12.31 8.38
C GLY A 44 -15.06 -12.02 9.55
N HIS A 45 -13.75 -12.05 9.34
CA HIS A 45 -12.76 -11.70 10.36
C HIS A 45 -12.60 -10.18 10.43
N LEU A 46 -13.48 -9.53 11.18
CA LEU A 46 -13.47 -8.06 11.33
C LEU A 46 -12.48 -7.58 12.40
N ALA A 47 -12.21 -8.43 13.41
CA ALA A 47 -11.26 -8.13 14.47
C ALA A 47 -9.87 -8.70 14.12
N LEU A 48 -8.88 -7.84 13.98
CA LEU A 48 -7.52 -8.20 13.53
C LEU A 48 -6.47 -8.02 14.62
N SER A 49 -6.79 -7.25 15.65
CA SER A 49 -5.91 -7.03 16.80
C SER A 49 -6.72 -6.63 18.03
N THR A 50 -6.07 -6.60 19.19
CA THR A 50 -6.68 -6.13 20.45
C THR A 50 -5.71 -5.24 21.20
N ASN A 51 -6.20 -4.11 21.74
CA ASN A 51 -5.43 -3.24 22.63
C ASN A 51 -5.77 -3.42 24.11
N GLY A 52 -6.88 -4.10 24.41
CA GLY A 52 -7.37 -4.40 25.75
C GLY A 52 -8.33 -5.58 25.73
N PRO A 53 -8.86 -6.02 26.90
CA PRO A 53 -9.73 -7.18 26.97
C PRO A 53 -10.93 -7.14 26.01
N ASP A 54 -11.51 -5.94 25.83
CA ASP A 54 -12.68 -5.71 24.98
C ASP A 54 -12.42 -4.72 23.84
N GLU A 55 -11.17 -4.31 23.64
CA GLU A 55 -10.79 -3.32 22.65
C GLU A 55 -10.32 -3.97 21.33
N ARG A 56 -11.24 -4.59 20.63
CA ARG A 56 -10.96 -5.16 19.30
C ARG A 56 -10.76 -4.08 18.26
N ARG A 57 -9.78 -4.31 17.36
CA ARG A 57 -9.41 -3.42 16.26
C ARG A 57 -9.54 -4.15 14.94
N GLY A 58 -9.83 -3.40 13.87
CA GLY A 58 -9.98 -3.97 12.53
C GLY A 58 -9.57 -3.01 11.44
N VAL A 59 -10.04 -3.24 10.22
CA VAL A 59 -9.77 -2.33 9.10
C VAL A 59 -10.54 -1.03 9.32
N TYR A 60 -9.83 0.11 9.34
CA TYR A 60 -10.45 1.42 9.46
C TYR A 60 -10.20 2.29 8.21
N CYS A 61 -8.96 2.65 7.88
CA CYS A 61 -8.67 3.53 6.74
C CYS A 61 -8.43 2.82 5.40
N GLY A 62 -8.10 1.53 5.40
CA GLY A 62 -7.80 0.76 4.19
C GLY A 62 -6.58 1.22 3.37
N MET A 63 -5.83 2.23 3.86
CA MET A 63 -4.77 2.89 3.10
C MET A 63 -3.42 2.91 3.82
N GLY A 64 -3.27 2.17 4.90
CA GLY A 64 -2.01 2.06 5.62
C GLY A 64 -1.71 3.20 6.61
N ALA A 65 -2.60 4.17 6.80
CA ALA A 65 -2.31 5.35 7.61
C ALA A 65 -2.57 5.16 9.10
N CYS A 66 -3.68 4.51 9.49
CA CYS A 66 -4.13 4.47 10.89
C CYS A 66 -3.45 3.37 11.74
N GLY A 67 -2.95 2.30 11.12
CA GLY A 67 -2.35 1.18 11.84
C GLY A 67 -3.33 0.19 12.49
N GLU A 68 -4.66 0.45 12.47
CA GLU A 68 -5.67 -0.36 13.17
C GLU A 68 -5.77 -1.80 12.67
N CYS A 69 -5.42 -2.07 11.41
CA CYS A 69 -5.40 -3.38 10.80
C CYS A 69 -4.05 -4.11 10.93
N THR A 70 -3.23 -3.76 11.91
CA THR A 70 -1.93 -4.40 12.12
C THR A 70 -2.11 -5.85 12.56
N VAL A 71 -1.38 -6.75 11.91
CA VAL A 71 -1.35 -8.19 12.15
C VAL A 71 0.09 -8.70 12.15
N LEU A 72 0.33 -9.90 12.63
CA LEU A 72 1.59 -10.61 12.41
C LEU A 72 1.47 -11.45 11.13
N VAL A 73 2.33 -11.21 10.16
CA VAL A 73 2.45 -12.01 8.94
C VAL A 73 3.77 -12.76 8.99
N ASN A 74 3.72 -14.07 9.11
CA ASN A 74 4.90 -14.92 9.32
C ASN A 74 5.77 -14.38 10.47
N GLY A 75 5.14 -13.98 11.59
CA GLY A 75 5.79 -13.44 12.77
C GLY A 75 6.24 -11.97 12.69
N ARG A 76 6.03 -11.28 11.58
CA ARG A 76 6.38 -9.86 11.40
C ARG A 76 5.15 -8.96 11.45
N SER A 77 5.24 -7.86 12.20
CA SER A 77 4.18 -6.85 12.28
C SER A 77 3.99 -6.13 10.94
N GLN A 78 2.80 -6.22 10.35
CA GLN A 78 2.46 -5.58 9.08
C GLN A 78 1.01 -5.09 9.08
N ARG A 79 0.71 -4.07 8.28
CA ARG A 79 -0.66 -3.55 8.09
C ARG A 79 -1.38 -4.39 7.04
N ALA A 80 -2.40 -5.13 7.44
CA ALA A 80 -3.14 -6.06 6.56
C ALA A 80 -3.66 -5.41 5.27
N CYS A 81 -4.02 -4.13 5.31
CA CYS A 81 -4.49 -3.39 4.14
C CYS A 81 -3.37 -3.08 3.11
N MET A 82 -2.10 -3.25 3.49
CA MET A 82 -0.94 -3.01 2.63
C MET A 82 -0.25 -4.29 2.15
N VAL A 83 -0.64 -5.44 2.69
CA VAL A 83 -0.04 -6.74 2.35
C VAL A 83 -0.93 -7.47 1.37
N ALA A 84 -0.38 -7.88 0.22
CA ALA A 84 -1.08 -8.75 -0.71
C ALA A 84 -1.29 -10.13 -0.08
N ALA A 85 -2.49 -10.67 -0.22
CA ALA A 85 -2.76 -12.07 0.15
C ALA A 85 -1.96 -13.00 -0.77
N ALA A 86 -1.35 -14.03 -0.20
CA ALA A 86 -0.60 -15.06 -0.91
C ALA A 86 -0.85 -16.44 -0.27
N PRO A 87 -0.67 -17.53 -1.01
CA PRO A 87 -0.75 -18.86 -0.42
C PRO A 87 0.30 -19.03 0.69
N ASP A 88 0.01 -19.94 1.61
CA ASP A 88 0.89 -20.38 2.69
C ASP A 88 1.31 -19.30 3.71
N LEU A 89 0.71 -18.10 3.67
CA LEU A 89 0.93 -17.12 4.72
C LEU A 89 0.30 -17.60 6.02
N VAL A 90 1.04 -17.42 7.11
CA VAL A 90 0.55 -17.57 8.48
C VAL A 90 0.34 -16.18 9.05
N VAL A 91 -0.93 -15.85 9.29
CA VAL A 91 -1.35 -14.54 9.79
C VAL A 91 -1.97 -14.72 11.17
N GLU A 92 -1.50 -13.94 12.13
CA GLU A 92 -1.98 -13.93 13.49
C GLU A 92 -2.45 -12.53 13.89
N PRO A 93 -3.46 -12.42 14.75
CA PRO A 93 -3.83 -11.14 15.33
C PRO A 93 -2.65 -10.51 16.05
N MET A 94 -2.52 -9.19 15.92
CA MET A 94 -1.49 -8.46 16.66
C MET A 94 -1.76 -8.53 18.16
N PRO A 95 -0.88 -9.11 18.99
CA PRO A 95 -1.04 -9.15 20.43
C PRO A 95 -0.88 -7.75 21.04
N ARG A 96 -1.49 -7.52 22.19
CA ARG A 96 -1.44 -6.22 22.92
C ARG A 96 -0.02 -5.70 23.17
N ARG A 97 0.95 -6.61 23.34
CA ARG A 97 2.38 -6.31 23.44
C ARG A 97 3.12 -7.22 22.47
N ALA A 98 3.44 -6.73 21.31
CA ALA A 98 4.43 -7.37 20.49
C ALA A 98 5.81 -7.16 21.12
N VAL A 99 6.50 -8.24 21.41
CA VAL A 99 7.92 -8.18 21.71
C VAL A 99 8.63 -7.83 20.39
N PRO A 100 9.41 -6.74 20.32
CA PRO A 100 10.14 -6.45 19.09
C PRO A 100 11.03 -7.64 18.73
N THR A 101 10.83 -8.20 17.55
CA THR A 101 11.79 -9.19 17.03
C THR A 101 13.09 -8.46 16.76
N PRO A 102 14.24 -9.00 17.21
CA PRO A 102 15.53 -8.41 16.89
C PRO A 102 15.61 -8.20 15.36
N ALA A 103 15.96 -6.99 14.95
CA ALA A 103 16.12 -6.70 13.53
C ALA A 103 17.28 -7.54 12.98
N ALA A 104 17.08 -8.17 11.83
CA ALA A 104 18.18 -8.74 11.08
C ALA A 104 19.19 -7.62 10.73
N PRO A 105 20.49 -7.93 10.56
CA PRO A 105 21.47 -6.95 10.12
C PRO A 105 20.95 -6.21 8.88
N THR A 106 20.93 -4.89 8.97
CA THR A 106 20.47 -4.05 7.85
C THR A 106 21.54 -4.09 6.76
N PRO A 107 21.20 -4.45 5.51
CA PRO A 107 22.17 -4.40 4.43
C PRO A 107 22.64 -2.96 4.18
N ALA A 108 23.82 -2.82 3.57
CA ALA A 108 24.34 -1.50 3.20
C ALA A 108 23.34 -0.78 2.28
N ALA A 109 23.17 0.52 2.48
CA ALA A 109 22.27 1.32 1.67
C ALA A 109 22.81 1.43 0.22
N ARG A 110 21.95 1.24 -0.77
CA ARG A 110 22.27 1.58 -2.17
C ARG A 110 22.30 3.10 -2.33
N HIS A 111 23.24 3.59 -3.14
CA HIS A 111 23.33 5.01 -3.47
C HIS A 111 22.79 5.24 -4.87
N LEU A 112 21.81 6.14 -4.98
CA LEU A 112 21.20 6.57 -6.23
C LEU A 112 21.34 8.09 -6.36
N ALA A 113 21.37 8.58 -7.58
CA ALA A 113 21.41 10.02 -7.85
C ALA A 113 20.47 10.37 -9.03
N CYS A 114 19.87 11.54 -8.97
CA CYS A 114 18.99 12.05 -10.03
C CYS A 114 18.95 13.59 -10.03
N ASP A 115 18.40 14.17 -11.10
CA ASP A 115 18.13 15.61 -11.17
C ASP A 115 16.86 15.96 -10.37
N LEU A 116 15.85 15.08 -10.44
CA LEU A 116 14.58 15.27 -9.77
C LEU A 116 14.16 13.98 -9.06
N LEU A 117 13.95 14.08 -7.74
CA LEU A 117 13.28 13.05 -6.95
C LEU A 117 11.82 13.47 -6.71
N VAL A 118 10.90 12.56 -7.00
CA VAL A 118 9.47 12.73 -6.71
C VAL A 118 9.05 11.71 -5.64
N VAL A 119 8.51 12.17 -4.54
CA VAL A 119 7.98 11.32 -3.47
C VAL A 119 6.46 11.25 -3.58
N GLY A 120 5.97 10.10 -4.03
CA GLY A 120 4.57 9.80 -4.30
C GLY A 120 4.27 9.66 -5.80
N ALA A 121 3.80 8.49 -6.21
CA ALA A 121 3.38 8.18 -7.58
C ALA A 121 1.85 8.30 -7.78
N GLY A 122 1.24 9.26 -7.09
CA GLY A 122 -0.14 9.68 -7.33
C GLY A 122 -0.27 10.62 -8.53
N PRO A 123 -1.45 11.16 -8.83
CA PRO A 123 -1.67 12.04 -9.98
C PRO A 123 -0.65 13.19 -10.09
N ALA A 124 -0.40 13.88 -8.98
CA ALA A 124 0.53 15.02 -8.95
C ALA A 124 1.98 14.61 -9.23
N GLY A 125 2.45 13.51 -8.60
CA GLY A 125 3.82 13.03 -8.81
C GLY A 125 4.04 12.48 -10.21
N LEU A 126 3.07 11.76 -10.77
CA LEU A 126 3.13 11.26 -12.14
C LEU A 126 3.11 12.41 -13.15
N ALA A 127 2.26 13.43 -12.95
CA ALA A 127 2.23 14.60 -13.82
C ALA A 127 3.55 15.39 -13.76
N ALA A 128 4.13 15.56 -12.56
CA ALA A 128 5.42 16.20 -12.39
C ALA A 128 6.54 15.44 -13.12
N ALA A 129 6.56 14.11 -13.00
CA ALA A 129 7.53 13.28 -13.71
C ALA A 129 7.37 13.34 -15.24
N ALA A 130 6.13 13.30 -15.72
CA ALA A 130 5.84 13.43 -17.16
C ALA A 130 6.28 14.80 -17.72
N ALA A 131 6.14 15.88 -16.94
CA ALA A 131 6.55 17.23 -17.33
C ALA A 131 8.06 17.44 -17.25
N ALA A 132 8.81 16.59 -16.57
CA ALA A 132 10.25 16.74 -16.35
C ALA A 132 11.10 16.12 -17.47
N ALA A 133 10.67 16.28 -18.73
CA ALA A 133 11.39 15.76 -19.89
C ALA A 133 12.83 16.29 -19.93
N GLY A 134 13.79 15.42 -20.21
CA GLY A 134 15.21 15.74 -20.28
C GLY A 134 15.95 15.71 -18.95
N LEU A 135 15.27 15.49 -17.82
CA LEU A 135 15.89 15.27 -16.51
C LEU A 135 15.97 13.77 -16.21
N SER A 136 16.99 13.39 -15.41
CA SER A 136 16.97 12.10 -14.76
C SER A 136 16.00 12.15 -13.58
N VAL A 137 14.89 11.38 -13.67
CA VAL A 137 13.82 11.39 -12.69
C VAL A 137 13.75 10.05 -11.96
N ILE A 138 13.72 10.11 -10.63
CA ILE A 138 13.36 8.97 -9.79
C ILE A 138 12.03 9.31 -9.09
N ILE A 139 11.09 8.38 -9.12
CA ILE A 139 9.82 8.44 -8.40
C ILE A 139 9.85 7.33 -7.35
N ILE A 140 9.51 7.63 -6.11
CA ILE A 140 9.32 6.61 -5.07
C ILE A 140 7.89 6.63 -4.57
N ASP A 141 7.34 5.44 -4.29
CA ASP A 141 6.02 5.29 -3.70
C ASP A 141 6.00 4.08 -2.75
N GLU A 142 5.32 4.19 -1.62
CA GLU A 142 5.17 3.09 -0.66
C GLU A 142 4.31 1.95 -1.19
N ARG A 143 3.47 2.22 -2.18
CA ARG A 143 2.61 1.22 -2.81
C ARG A 143 3.36 0.49 -3.92
N SER A 144 2.91 -0.73 -4.19
CA SER A 144 3.45 -1.56 -5.29
C SER A 144 3.02 -1.09 -6.69
N LYS A 145 2.03 -0.20 -6.77
CA LYS A 145 1.49 0.33 -8.03
C LYS A 145 1.34 1.85 -7.97
N ALA A 146 1.66 2.50 -9.06
CA ALA A 146 1.40 3.92 -9.27
C ALA A 146 -0.11 4.21 -9.38
N GLY A 147 -0.50 5.48 -9.23
CA GLY A 147 -1.87 5.98 -9.32
C GLY A 147 -2.36 6.64 -8.02
N GLY A 148 -1.74 6.30 -6.89
CA GLY A 148 -2.11 6.83 -5.59
C GLY A 148 -3.54 6.43 -5.20
N GLN A 149 -4.24 7.30 -4.49
CA GLN A 149 -5.62 7.05 -4.06
C GLN A 149 -6.64 7.38 -5.17
N TYR A 150 -6.35 8.39 -5.98
CA TYR A 150 -7.29 8.87 -6.99
C TYR A 150 -7.29 8.00 -8.26
N PHE A 151 -6.12 7.66 -8.79
CA PHE A 151 -5.97 6.75 -9.94
C PHE A 151 -5.64 5.32 -9.52
N LYS A 152 -6.27 4.85 -8.45
CA LYS A 152 -6.03 3.53 -7.87
C LYS A 152 -6.24 2.43 -8.91
N GLN A 153 -5.20 1.65 -9.15
CA GLN A 153 -5.23 0.55 -10.11
C GLN A 153 -5.64 -0.75 -9.43
N PRO A 154 -6.45 -1.59 -10.08
CA PRO A 154 -6.80 -2.92 -9.58
C PRO A 154 -5.57 -3.78 -9.31
N GLY A 155 -5.70 -4.76 -8.44
CA GLY A 155 -4.67 -5.76 -8.16
C GLY A 155 -4.28 -6.55 -9.41
N THR A 156 -3.12 -7.20 -9.38
CA THR A 156 -2.62 -8.01 -10.52
C THR A 156 -3.49 -9.22 -10.85
N GLY A 157 -4.33 -9.66 -9.91
CA GLY A 157 -5.22 -10.81 -10.05
C GLY A 157 -6.57 -10.51 -10.68
N PHE A 158 -6.73 -9.36 -11.36
CA PHE A 158 -7.98 -9.01 -12.01
C PHE A 158 -7.79 -8.87 -13.52
N ALA A 159 -8.71 -9.47 -14.30
CA ALA A 159 -8.87 -9.20 -15.71
C ALA A 159 -9.75 -7.95 -15.89
N LEU A 160 -9.29 -7.03 -16.71
CA LEU A 160 -9.94 -5.74 -16.94
C LEU A 160 -10.53 -5.67 -18.34
N THR A 161 -11.74 -5.12 -18.45
CA THR A 161 -12.36 -4.75 -19.73
C THR A 161 -12.35 -3.23 -19.82
N PRO A 162 -11.35 -2.61 -20.49
CA PRO A 162 -11.14 -1.15 -20.46
C PRO A 162 -12.36 -0.32 -20.85
N ALA A 163 -13.17 -0.81 -21.79
CA ALA A 163 -14.37 -0.12 -22.25
C ALA A 163 -15.46 -0.01 -21.17
N ALA A 164 -15.46 -0.90 -20.17
CA ALA A 164 -16.44 -0.91 -19.08
C ALA A 164 -15.94 -0.13 -17.84
N LEU A 165 -14.70 0.36 -17.86
CA LEU A 165 -14.11 1.13 -16.76
C LEU A 165 -14.45 2.62 -16.91
N ASP A 166 -14.50 3.33 -15.79
CA ASP A 166 -14.81 4.75 -15.75
C ASP A 166 -13.72 5.64 -16.36
N GLY A 167 -14.03 6.95 -16.52
CA GLY A 167 -13.10 7.93 -17.08
C GLY A 167 -11.87 8.11 -16.22
N GLN A 168 -12.03 8.12 -14.90
CA GLN A 168 -10.96 8.30 -13.93
C GLN A 168 -9.91 7.18 -14.04
N TYR A 169 -10.37 5.93 -14.19
CA TYR A 169 -9.45 4.81 -14.40
C TYR A 169 -8.66 4.97 -15.71
N ARG A 170 -9.35 5.33 -16.82
CA ARG A 170 -8.70 5.50 -18.13
C ARG A 170 -7.66 6.62 -18.12
N GLU A 171 -7.97 7.76 -17.50
CA GLU A 171 -7.02 8.86 -17.31
C GLU A 171 -5.80 8.42 -16.51
N GLY A 172 -6.02 7.72 -15.41
CA GLY A 172 -4.96 7.18 -14.58
C GLY A 172 -4.07 6.19 -15.31
N ALA A 173 -4.68 5.27 -16.06
CA ALA A 173 -3.94 4.29 -16.86
C ALA A 173 -3.11 4.98 -17.96
N ALA A 174 -3.63 6.01 -18.62
CA ALA A 174 -2.91 6.79 -19.62
C ALA A 174 -1.72 7.52 -19.02
N LEU A 175 -1.90 8.21 -17.89
CA LEU A 175 -0.82 8.94 -17.22
C LEU A 175 0.28 8.00 -16.72
N ILE A 176 -0.09 6.87 -16.11
CA ILE A 176 0.85 5.83 -15.67
C ILE A 176 1.62 5.27 -16.88
N GLY A 177 0.92 4.97 -17.98
CA GLY A 177 1.53 4.49 -19.22
C GLY A 177 2.54 5.47 -19.81
N ASN A 178 2.21 6.76 -19.83
CA ASN A 178 3.10 7.82 -20.31
C ASN A 178 4.40 7.89 -19.47
N VAL A 179 4.28 7.82 -18.15
CA VAL A 179 5.46 7.81 -17.26
C VAL A 179 6.27 6.52 -17.43
N ALA A 180 5.61 5.37 -17.56
CA ALA A 180 6.29 4.09 -17.79
C ALA A 180 7.03 4.02 -19.14
N ALA A 181 6.57 4.75 -20.15
CA ALA A 181 7.23 4.87 -21.45
C ALA A 181 8.36 5.92 -21.46
N SER A 182 8.51 6.72 -20.41
CA SER A 182 9.56 7.73 -20.25
C SER A 182 10.82 7.16 -19.61
N PRO A 183 11.96 7.89 -19.62
CA PRO A 183 13.16 7.50 -18.89
C PRO A 183 13.03 7.54 -17.35
N ALA A 184 11.92 8.02 -16.81
CA ALA A 184 11.72 8.11 -15.37
C ALA A 184 11.72 6.73 -14.71
N GLN A 185 12.45 6.57 -13.60
CA GLN A 185 12.53 5.35 -12.85
C GLN A 185 11.53 5.35 -11.68
N LEU A 186 10.56 4.44 -11.70
CA LEU A 186 9.66 4.22 -10.56
C LEU A 186 10.22 3.14 -9.63
N LEU A 187 10.46 3.51 -8.38
CA LEU A 187 10.82 2.62 -7.28
C LEU A 187 9.59 2.42 -6.37
N ALA A 188 8.74 1.49 -6.77
CA ALA A 188 7.53 1.13 -6.01
C ALA A 188 7.86 0.28 -4.76
N GLY A 189 6.98 0.29 -3.76
CA GLY A 189 7.19 -0.40 -2.49
C GLY A 189 8.29 0.21 -1.62
N ARG A 190 8.56 1.51 -1.79
CA ARG A 190 9.65 2.22 -1.11
C ARG A 190 9.14 3.44 -0.36
N THR A 191 9.47 3.52 0.92
CA THR A 191 9.07 4.59 1.83
C THR A 191 10.25 5.54 2.08
N ALA A 192 10.03 6.86 1.88
CA ALA A 192 10.93 7.89 2.36
C ALA A 192 10.67 8.14 3.85
N TRP A 193 11.74 8.16 4.65
CA TRP A 193 11.62 8.39 6.10
C TRP A 193 12.48 9.54 6.61
N SER A 194 13.40 10.04 5.80
CA SER A 194 14.18 11.23 6.10
C SER A 194 14.51 11.99 4.83
N ALA A 195 14.55 13.30 4.91
CA ALA A 195 15.06 14.18 3.87
C ALA A 195 15.84 15.31 4.50
N GLN A 196 17.04 15.56 4.00
CA GLN A 196 17.92 16.62 4.49
C GLN A 196 18.63 17.31 3.35
N ARG A 197 18.99 18.58 3.54
CA ARG A 197 19.82 19.29 2.61
C ARG A 197 21.30 19.02 2.90
N ASP A 198 22.06 18.73 1.85
CA ASP A 198 23.52 18.56 1.90
C ASP A 198 24.12 19.45 0.79
N GLY A 199 24.58 20.63 1.19
CA GLY A 199 24.97 21.69 0.25
C GLY A 199 23.81 22.11 -0.67
N GLU A 200 24.01 22.02 -1.98
CA GLU A 200 22.98 22.29 -2.98
C GLU A 200 22.11 21.08 -3.33
N ARG A 201 22.42 19.92 -2.77
CA ARG A 201 21.67 18.68 -2.99
C ARG A 201 20.69 18.39 -1.85
N ILE A 202 19.74 17.53 -2.14
CA ILE A 202 18.81 16.97 -1.17
C ILE A 202 19.07 15.48 -1.09
N VAL A 203 19.31 14.99 0.11
CA VAL A 203 19.54 13.56 0.39
C VAL A 203 18.29 13.01 1.06
N VAL A 204 17.73 11.98 0.46
CA VAL A 204 16.53 11.30 0.98
C VAL A 204 16.88 9.86 1.32
N GLU A 205 16.64 9.48 2.57
CA GLU A 205 16.79 8.12 3.05
C GLU A 205 15.49 7.34 2.87
N THR A 206 15.60 6.15 2.34
CA THR A 206 14.44 5.33 1.99
C THR A 206 14.64 3.88 2.40
N SER A 207 13.52 3.17 2.59
CA SER A 207 13.50 1.72 2.82
C SER A 207 12.49 1.05 1.89
N GLY A 208 12.82 -0.16 1.45
CA GLY A 208 11.98 -1.01 0.61
C GLY A 208 12.29 -2.48 0.85
N ALA A 209 11.57 -3.37 0.19
CA ALA A 209 11.78 -4.82 0.31
C ALA A 209 13.20 -5.26 -0.13
N ASP A 210 13.81 -4.51 -1.03
CA ASP A 210 15.16 -4.67 -1.56
C ASP A 210 16.25 -3.98 -0.69
N GLY A 211 15.88 -3.53 0.50
CA GLY A 211 16.76 -2.89 1.47
C GLY A 211 16.74 -1.36 1.44
N PRO A 212 17.59 -0.71 2.26
CA PRO A 212 17.69 0.73 2.33
C PRO A 212 18.32 1.33 1.07
N ALA A 213 17.95 2.56 0.75
CA ALA A 213 18.63 3.35 -0.27
C ALA A 213 18.69 4.82 0.13
N ARG A 214 19.83 5.45 -0.21
CA ARG A 214 20.08 6.88 -0.13
C ARG A 214 19.97 7.46 -1.53
N ILE A 215 19.07 8.42 -1.72
CA ILE A 215 18.87 9.07 -3.01
C ILE A 215 19.30 10.53 -2.90
N THR A 216 20.28 10.93 -3.72
CA THR A 216 20.76 12.30 -3.79
C THR A 216 20.19 12.99 -5.03
N ALA A 217 19.44 14.06 -4.84
CA ALA A 217 18.74 14.77 -5.92
C ALA A 217 19.12 16.26 -5.95
N ALA A 218 19.09 16.87 -7.14
CA ALA A 218 19.21 18.32 -7.26
C ALA A 218 17.91 19.02 -6.84
N ARG A 219 16.76 18.38 -7.06
CA ARG A 219 15.42 18.89 -6.74
C ARG A 219 14.57 17.79 -6.14
N LEU A 220 13.64 18.18 -5.26
CA LEU A 220 12.68 17.28 -4.61
C LEU A 220 11.27 17.83 -4.80
N ILE A 221 10.36 16.97 -5.27
CA ILE A 221 8.92 17.23 -5.23
C ILE A 221 8.28 16.26 -4.23
N ILE A 222 7.57 16.82 -3.26
CA ILE A 222 6.77 16.07 -2.29
C ILE A 222 5.33 16.02 -2.80
N ALA A 223 4.91 14.86 -3.29
CA ALA A 223 3.59 14.59 -3.88
C ALA A 223 2.89 13.44 -3.15
N THR A 224 3.06 13.37 -1.82
CA THR A 224 2.57 12.28 -0.97
C THR A 224 1.04 12.21 -0.85
N GLY A 225 0.32 13.20 -1.40
CA GLY A 225 -1.13 13.25 -1.39
C GLY A 225 -1.72 13.53 -0.01
N ALA A 226 -2.89 12.96 0.22
CA ALA A 226 -3.62 13.08 1.47
C ALA A 226 -4.06 11.70 1.96
N THR A 227 -4.16 11.56 3.27
CA THR A 227 -4.70 10.38 3.94
C THR A 227 -5.94 10.78 4.72
N GLU A 228 -6.88 9.84 4.87
CA GLU A 228 -8.02 10.05 5.75
C GLU A 228 -7.53 10.18 7.20
N LYS A 229 -7.96 11.26 7.84
CA LYS A 229 -7.66 11.48 9.25
C LYS A 229 -8.69 10.75 10.10
N PRO A 230 -8.28 9.80 10.94
CA PRO A 230 -9.20 9.18 11.89
C PRO A 230 -9.86 10.22 12.78
N TRP A 231 -11.19 10.17 12.85
CA TRP A 231 -11.95 11.05 13.75
C TRP A 231 -12.29 10.26 15.02
N PRO A 232 -11.69 10.59 16.17
CA PRO A 232 -11.89 9.85 17.43
C PRO A 232 -13.26 10.16 18.04
N MET A 233 -14.29 9.47 17.56
CA MET A 233 -15.62 9.48 18.16
C MET A 233 -15.88 8.12 18.85
N PRO A 234 -16.77 8.05 19.85
CA PRO A 234 -17.11 6.78 20.49
C PRO A 234 -17.50 5.72 19.45
N GLY A 235 -16.85 4.56 19.50
CA GLY A 235 -17.10 3.46 18.58
C GLY A 235 -16.32 3.49 17.26
N TRP A 236 -15.53 4.52 16.94
CA TRP A 236 -14.78 4.58 15.66
C TRP A 236 -13.80 3.40 15.45
N MET A 237 -13.36 2.78 16.54
CA MET A 237 -12.42 1.65 16.50
C MET A 237 -13.10 0.28 16.50
N LEU A 238 -14.42 0.21 16.55
CA LEU A 238 -15.13 -1.07 16.54
C LEU A 238 -14.90 -1.80 15.20
N PRO A 239 -14.69 -3.14 15.24
CA PRO A 239 -14.56 -3.93 14.04
C PRO A 239 -15.77 -3.76 13.10
N GLY A 240 -15.50 -3.43 11.82
CA GLY A 240 -16.54 -3.13 10.83
C GLY A 240 -16.88 -1.65 10.68
N VAL A 241 -16.40 -0.77 11.58
CA VAL A 241 -16.44 0.68 11.37
C VAL A 241 -15.22 1.08 10.55
N MET A 242 -15.45 1.68 9.40
CA MET A 242 -14.38 2.06 8.48
C MET A 242 -14.72 3.38 7.78
N THR A 243 -13.69 4.02 7.24
CA THR A 243 -13.87 5.23 6.43
C THR A 243 -14.39 4.88 5.04
N THR A 244 -14.92 5.89 4.34
CA THR A 244 -15.44 5.72 2.97
C THR A 244 -14.39 5.15 2.01
N GLY A 245 -13.13 5.54 2.17
CA GLY A 245 -12.04 5.02 1.31
C GLY A 245 -11.61 3.58 1.63
N ALA A 246 -12.09 3.02 2.74
CA ALA A 246 -11.84 1.62 3.13
C ALA A 246 -13.02 0.68 2.80
N ALA A 247 -14.21 1.24 2.61
CA ALA A 247 -15.47 0.52 2.35
C ALA A 247 -15.60 0.02 0.86
#